data_91236c1219756964bae21fb14d2db2ca
#
_entry.id   91236c1219756964bae21fb14d2db2ca
#
_cell.length_a   1.000
_cell.length_b   1.000
_cell.length_c   1.000
_cell.angle_alpha   90.00
_cell.angle_beta   90.00
_cell.angle_gamma   90.00
#
_symmetry.space_group_name_H-M   'P 1'
#
loop_
_entity.id
_entity.type
_entity.pdbx_description
1 polymer ?
#
loop_
_entity_poly.entity_id
_entity_poly.type
_entity_poly.pdbx_seq_one_letter_code
_entity_poly.pdbx_strand_id
1 'polypeptide(L)'
;MAHSSADQRELSDDLQSYKPKIALVLGDPAGIGPELIARLLAEPLVRSNAHLLLIADEAQMRIGMDIAGCTFPYRTIDSLETLDFSDDTPLFYQYRGSAQGEFPRSEASAIGGQYCLDTLETGLRLTHQGFTDALLFGPLNKTSLHM
;
A
#
# COMPACT_ATOMS: atom_id res chain seq x y z
N MET A 1 -26.00 -6.21 -32.19
CA MET A 1 -24.93 -5.45 -32.88
C MET A 1 -23.59 -5.97 -32.43
N ALA A 2 -22.80 -6.41 -33.35
CA ALA A 2 -21.46 -6.85 -33.04
C ALA A 2 -20.55 -5.62 -32.95
N HIS A 3 -19.78 -5.48 -31.87
CA HIS A 3 -18.68 -4.55 -31.82
C HIS A 3 -17.65 -4.93 -32.89
N SER A 4 -17.10 -3.95 -33.61
CA SER A 4 -16.06 -4.22 -34.60
C SER A 4 -14.81 -4.80 -33.90
N SER A 5 -14.07 -5.66 -34.57
CA SER A 5 -12.82 -6.22 -34.04
C SER A 5 -11.74 -5.15 -33.79
N ALA A 6 -11.89 -3.96 -34.40
CA ALA A 6 -11.03 -2.80 -34.15
C ALA A 6 -11.33 -2.17 -32.79
N ASP A 7 -12.61 -2.02 -32.42
CA ASP A 7 -13.02 -1.46 -31.11
C ASP A 7 -12.56 -2.35 -29.96
N GLN A 8 -12.62 -3.67 -30.13
CA GLN A 8 -12.16 -4.61 -29.13
C GLN A 8 -10.63 -4.61 -28.96
N ARG A 9 -9.89 -4.36 -30.03
CA ARG A 9 -8.43 -4.22 -29.95
C ARG A 9 -8.01 -2.91 -29.29
N GLU A 10 -8.65 -1.81 -29.64
CA GLU A 10 -8.39 -0.50 -28.99
C GLU A 10 -8.68 -0.58 -27.48
N LEU A 11 -9.80 -1.19 -27.07
CA LEU A 11 -10.15 -1.39 -25.65
C LEU A 11 -9.12 -2.29 -24.95
N SER A 12 -8.62 -3.34 -25.61
CA SER A 12 -7.63 -4.23 -25.01
C SER A 12 -6.26 -3.55 -24.89
N ASP A 13 -5.87 -2.74 -25.87
CA ASP A 13 -4.63 -1.98 -25.84
C ASP A 13 -4.68 -0.87 -24.77
N ASP A 14 -5.80 -0.18 -24.62
CA ASP A 14 -6.03 0.81 -23.56
C ASP A 14 -5.97 0.16 -22.18
N LEU A 15 -6.56 -1.01 -21.99
CA LEU A 15 -6.50 -1.75 -20.74
C LEU A 15 -5.08 -2.26 -20.43
N GLN A 16 -4.31 -2.66 -21.44
CA GLN A 16 -2.91 -3.08 -21.27
C GLN A 16 -1.98 -1.92 -20.98
N SER A 17 -2.28 -0.70 -21.46
CA SER A 17 -1.49 0.50 -21.19
C SER A 17 -1.86 1.17 -19.87
N TYR A 18 -3.02 0.84 -19.28
CA TYR A 18 -3.48 1.42 -18.03
C TYR A 18 -2.64 0.94 -16.85
N LYS A 19 -2.10 1.89 -16.09
CA LYS A 19 -1.30 1.65 -14.91
C LYS A 19 -2.14 1.96 -13.67
N PRO A 20 -2.63 0.94 -12.93
CA PRO A 20 -3.52 1.16 -11.80
C PRO A 20 -2.80 1.89 -10.66
N LYS A 21 -3.56 2.71 -9.94
CA LYS A 21 -3.14 3.39 -8.71
C LYS A 21 -3.58 2.55 -7.53
N ILE A 22 -2.63 2.05 -6.75
CA ILE A 22 -2.89 1.12 -5.67
C ILE A 22 -2.39 1.70 -4.35
N ALA A 23 -3.29 1.82 -3.37
CA ALA A 23 -2.91 2.09 -2.00
C ALA A 23 -2.47 0.78 -1.33
N LEU A 24 -1.38 0.84 -0.58
CA LEU A 24 -0.80 -0.27 0.16
C LEU A 24 -0.75 0.07 1.64
N VAL A 25 -1.13 -0.86 2.49
CA VAL A 25 -0.93 -0.79 3.94
C VAL A 25 -0.27 -2.07 4.44
N LEU A 26 0.47 -1.97 5.55
CA LEU A 26 1.30 -3.09 6.04
C LEU A 26 0.49 -4.25 6.61
N GLY A 27 -0.75 -4.00 7.03
CA GLY A 27 -1.50 -4.95 7.85
C GLY A 27 -1.00 -4.90 9.30
N ASP A 28 -0.93 -6.05 9.97
CA ASP A 28 -0.42 -6.12 11.34
C ASP A 28 1.08 -5.77 11.38
N PRO A 29 1.47 -4.68 12.04
CA PRO A 29 2.87 -4.26 12.08
C PRO A 29 3.75 -5.24 12.86
N ALA A 30 3.18 -6.04 13.76
CA ALA A 30 3.88 -7.08 14.52
C ALA A 30 4.04 -8.39 13.76
N GLY A 31 3.36 -8.55 12.63
CA GLY A 31 3.38 -9.74 11.79
C GLY A 31 4.38 -9.67 10.63
N ILE A 32 4.08 -10.40 9.57
CA ILE A 32 4.94 -10.52 8.38
C ILE A 32 4.64 -9.47 7.30
N GLY A 33 3.62 -8.63 7.51
CA GLY A 33 3.21 -7.61 6.53
C GLY A 33 4.32 -6.65 6.12
N PRO A 34 5.08 -6.06 7.06
CA PRO A 34 6.16 -5.14 6.72
C PRO A 34 7.20 -5.75 5.77
N GLU A 35 7.65 -6.98 6.02
CA GLU A 35 8.64 -7.65 5.15
C GLU A 35 8.06 -8.06 3.80
N LEU A 36 6.79 -8.49 3.75
CA LEU A 36 6.11 -8.83 2.49
C LEU A 36 5.96 -7.60 1.60
N ILE A 37 5.54 -6.48 2.15
CA ILE A 37 5.40 -5.22 1.40
C ILE A 37 6.77 -4.72 0.94
N ALA A 38 7.80 -4.82 1.77
CA ALA A 38 9.17 -4.47 1.36
C ALA A 38 9.63 -5.29 0.15
N ARG A 39 9.44 -6.60 0.17
CA ARG A 39 9.78 -7.49 -0.95
C ARG A 39 8.98 -7.15 -2.20
N LEU A 40 7.68 -6.88 -2.05
CA LEU A 40 6.81 -6.50 -3.17
C LEU A 40 7.31 -5.22 -3.83
N LEU A 41 7.60 -4.19 -3.04
CA LEU A 41 8.04 -2.89 -3.55
C LEU A 41 9.48 -2.89 -4.07
N ALA A 42 10.30 -3.86 -3.65
CA ALA A 42 11.64 -4.05 -4.18
C ALA A 42 11.65 -4.62 -5.62
N GLU A 43 10.54 -5.25 -6.05
CA GLU A 43 10.43 -5.82 -7.39
C GLU A 43 10.23 -4.74 -8.46
N PRO A 44 11.18 -4.54 -9.39
CA PRO A 44 11.04 -3.52 -10.43
C PRO A 44 9.79 -3.70 -11.30
N LEU A 45 9.40 -4.95 -11.55
CA LEU A 45 8.22 -5.27 -12.36
C LEU A 45 6.92 -4.75 -11.71
N VAL A 46 6.84 -4.80 -10.39
CA VAL A 46 5.69 -4.27 -9.65
C VAL A 46 5.61 -2.75 -9.81
N ARG A 47 6.72 -2.05 -9.59
CA ARG A 47 6.78 -0.60 -9.71
C ARG A 47 6.52 -0.09 -11.13
N SER A 48 6.91 -0.87 -12.14
CA SER A 48 6.68 -0.50 -13.53
C SER A 48 5.24 -0.73 -14.00
N ASN A 49 4.47 -1.58 -13.31
CA ASN A 49 3.11 -1.96 -13.70
C ASN A 49 2.00 -1.31 -12.87
N ALA A 50 2.32 -0.65 -11.78
CA ALA A 50 1.35 0.02 -10.93
C ALA A 50 1.92 1.31 -10.32
N HIS A 51 1.07 2.31 -10.14
CA HIS A 51 1.35 3.46 -9.32
C HIS A 51 1.03 3.12 -7.87
N LEU A 52 2.00 3.22 -6.98
CA LEU A 52 1.91 2.71 -5.62
C LEU A 52 1.96 3.84 -4.60
N LEU A 53 1.03 3.83 -3.67
CA LEU A 53 1.00 4.71 -2.50
C LEU A 53 1.06 3.84 -1.24
N LEU A 54 2.15 3.90 -0.50
CA LEU A 54 2.30 3.21 0.78
C LEU A 54 1.89 4.14 1.92
N ILE A 55 0.93 3.70 2.72
CA ILE A 55 0.47 4.37 3.93
C ILE A 55 0.95 3.56 5.11
N ALA A 56 1.96 4.04 5.82
CA ALA A 56 2.60 3.28 6.88
C ALA A 56 3.37 4.17 7.84
N ASP A 57 3.76 3.60 8.97
CA ASP A 57 4.80 4.17 9.82
C ASP A 57 6.19 3.81 9.24
N GLU A 58 7.01 4.80 8.98
CA GLU A 58 8.31 4.63 8.34
C GLU A 58 9.22 3.69 9.16
N ALA A 59 9.17 3.76 10.49
CA ALA A 59 9.95 2.87 11.34
C ALA A 59 9.56 1.40 11.12
N GLN A 60 8.27 1.10 10.99
CA GLN A 60 7.78 -0.25 10.71
C GLN A 60 8.19 -0.72 9.30
N MET A 61 8.16 0.18 8.33
CA MET A 61 8.62 -0.14 6.97
C MET A 61 10.11 -0.44 6.94
N ARG A 62 10.93 0.32 7.66
CA ARG A 62 12.36 0.07 7.78
C ARG A 62 12.67 -1.29 8.42
N ILE A 63 11.94 -1.65 9.47
CA ILE A 63 12.04 -3.00 10.07
C ILE A 63 11.73 -4.07 9.02
N GLY A 64 10.69 -3.87 8.23
CA GLY A 64 10.34 -4.79 7.14
C GLY A 64 11.45 -4.92 6.10
N MET A 65 12.06 -3.82 5.69
CA MET A 65 13.20 -3.83 4.76
C MET A 65 14.40 -4.57 5.35
N ASP A 66 14.70 -4.35 6.62
CA ASP A 66 15.82 -5.02 7.30
C ASP A 66 15.60 -6.54 7.38
N ILE A 67 14.39 -6.98 7.78
CA ILE A 67 14.05 -8.41 7.85
C ILE A 67 14.09 -9.04 6.45
N ALA A 68 13.56 -8.36 5.44
CA ALA A 68 13.54 -8.83 4.06
C ALA A 68 14.91 -8.82 3.39
N GLY A 69 15.87 -8.05 3.93
CA GLY A 69 17.18 -7.86 3.33
C GLY A 69 17.15 -7.12 2.00
N CYS A 70 16.17 -6.24 1.81
CA CYS A 70 16.01 -5.47 0.58
C CYS A 70 15.57 -4.03 0.87
N THR A 71 15.75 -3.16 -0.12
CA THR A 71 15.30 -1.78 -0.08
C THR A 71 14.55 -1.47 -1.36
N PHE A 72 13.77 -0.39 -1.35
CA PHE A 72 13.12 0.13 -2.55
C PHE A 72 13.15 1.66 -2.52
N PRO A 73 13.20 2.32 -3.68
CA PRO A 73 13.08 3.76 -3.74
C PRO A 73 11.65 4.19 -3.41
N TYR A 74 11.50 5.27 -2.69
CA TYR A 74 10.19 5.89 -2.45
C TYR A 74 10.34 7.39 -2.27
N ARG A 75 9.25 8.11 -2.53
CA ARG A 75 9.18 9.56 -2.35
C ARG A 75 8.13 9.86 -1.31
N THR A 76 8.54 10.51 -0.22
CA THR A 76 7.63 10.92 0.86
C THR A 76 6.77 12.09 0.43
N ILE A 77 5.46 12.01 0.72
CA ILE A 77 4.50 13.08 0.49
C ILE A 77 3.87 13.53 1.81
N ASP A 78 3.52 14.81 1.88
CA ASP A 78 2.95 15.42 3.09
C ASP A 78 1.42 15.50 3.07
N SER A 79 0.81 15.34 1.91
CA SER A 79 -0.62 15.46 1.72
C SER A 79 -1.18 14.36 0.84
N LEU A 80 -2.38 13.88 1.18
CA LEU A 80 -3.16 12.94 0.36
C LEU A 80 -4.15 13.65 -0.57
N GLU A 81 -4.23 14.98 -0.52
CA GLU A 81 -5.14 15.75 -1.38
C GLU A 81 -4.68 15.77 -2.83
N THR A 82 -3.37 15.68 -3.05
CA THR A 82 -2.78 15.67 -4.39
C THR A 82 -1.76 14.54 -4.49
N LEU A 83 -2.10 13.51 -5.27
CA LEU A 83 -1.20 12.39 -5.53
C LEU A 83 -0.57 12.57 -6.90
N ASP A 84 0.72 12.80 -6.93
CA ASP A 84 1.50 12.94 -8.16
C ASP A 84 2.26 11.63 -8.46
N PHE A 85 1.72 10.86 -9.39
CA PHE A 85 2.33 9.63 -9.90
C PHE A 85 3.06 9.87 -11.22
N SER A 86 3.88 10.91 -11.30
CA SER A 86 4.56 11.31 -12.53
C SER A 86 5.67 10.34 -12.98
N ASP A 87 6.16 9.50 -12.07
CA ASP A 87 7.17 8.48 -12.35
C ASP A 87 6.80 7.14 -11.70
N ASP A 88 7.69 6.14 -11.81
CA ASP A 88 7.49 4.80 -11.26
C ASP A 88 7.92 4.67 -9.78
N THR A 89 8.30 5.78 -9.15
CA THR A 89 8.70 5.77 -7.75
C THR A 89 7.47 5.69 -6.85
N PRO A 90 7.37 4.68 -5.95
CA PRO A 90 6.30 4.63 -4.97
C PRO A 90 6.23 5.88 -4.12
N LEU A 91 5.01 6.35 -3.87
CA LEU A 91 4.75 7.41 -2.90
C LEU A 91 4.66 6.81 -1.50
N PHE A 92 5.18 7.52 -0.53
CA PHE A 92 5.10 7.16 0.88
C PHE A 92 4.39 8.26 1.68
N TYR A 93 3.34 7.88 2.38
CA TYR A 93 2.64 8.76 3.31
C TYR A 93 2.79 8.25 4.74
N GLN A 94 3.41 9.07 5.60
CA GLN A 94 3.62 8.73 7.00
C GLN A 94 2.31 8.61 7.76
N TYR A 95 2.11 7.49 8.44
CA TYR A 95 1.00 7.31 9.37
C TYR A 95 1.02 8.37 10.47
N ARG A 96 -0.12 8.98 10.72
CA ARG A 96 -0.29 10.09 11.68
C ARG A 96 -1.39 9.82 12.71
N GLY A 97 -1.84 8.58 12.84
CA GLY A 97 -2.84 8.19 13.82
C GLY A 97 -2.29 8.09 15.25
N SER A 98 -3.14 7.67 16.15
CA SER A 98 -2.82 7.61 17.60
C SER A 98 -1.97 6.40 17.99
N ALA A 99 -1.89 5.36 17.15
CA ALA A 99 -1.14 4.14 17.42
C ALA A 99 0.35 4.36 17.13
N GLN A 100 1.02 5.10 17.98
CA GLN A 100 2.44 5.44 17.88
C GLN A 100 3.25 4.58 18.86
N GLY A 101 4.48 4.28 18.49
CA GLY A 101 5.45 3.60 19.34
C GLY A 101 5.90 2.26 18.79
N GLU A 102 6.30 1.37 19.70
CA GLU A 102 6.78 0.05 19.35
C GLU A 102 5.64 -0.96 19.30
N PHE A 103 5.71 -1.84 18.32
CA PHE A 103 4.79 -2.96 18.19
C PHE A 103 5.54 -4.24 18.55
N PRO A 104 5.17 -4.93 19.65
CA PRO A 104 5.84 -6.19 20.01
C PRO A 104 5.72 -7.21 18.89
N ARG A 105 6.85 -7.72 18.42
CA ARG A 105 6.88 -8.69 17.31
C ARG A 105 6.18 -9.98 17.68
N SER A 106 5.39 -10.51 16.74
CA SER A 106 4.66 -11.78 16.87
C SER A 106 3.65 -11.82 18.01
N GLU A 107 3.20 -10.66 18.47
CA GLU A 107 2.20 -10.55 19.54
C GLU A 107 0.96 -9.78 19.05
N ALA A 108 -0.21 -10.23 19.47
CA ALA A 108 -1.44 -9.47 19.32
C ALA A 108 -1.43 -8.29 20.30
N SER A 109 -1.83 -7.10 19.84
CA SER A 109 -1.90 -5.92 20.69
C SER A 109 -3.00 -4.96 20.24
N ALA A 110 -3.59 -4.25 21.17
CA ALA A 110 -4.59 -3.22 20.88
C ALA A 110 -4.00 -2.09 20.01
N ILE A 111 -2.77 -1.70 20.28
CA ILE A 111 -2.08 -0.66 19.48
C ILE A 111 -1.84 -1.13 18.04
N GLY A 112 -1.48 -2.39 17.83
CA GLY A 112 -1.36 -2.98 16.51
C GLY A 112 -2.69 -3.03 15.77
N GLY A 113 -3.77 -3.40 16.48
CA GLY A 113 -5.13 -3.37 15.93
C GLY A 113 -5.57 -1.97 15.52
N GLN A 114 -5.31 -0.98 16.35
CA GLN A 114 -5.65 0.43 16.05
C GLN A 114 -4.87 0.93 14.82
N TYR A 115 -3.58 0.63 14.75
CA TYR A 115 -2.76 0.96 13.58
C TYR A 115 -3.35 0.35 12.28
N CYS A 116 -3.74 -0.92 12.33
CA CYS A 116 -4.37 -1.58 11.18
C CYS A 116 -5.66 -0.88 10.77
N LEU A 117 -6.55 -0.59 11.72
CA LEU A 117 -7.83 0.08 11.43
C LEU A 117 -7.62 1.47 10.82
N ASP A 118 -6.73 2.27 11.39
CA ASP A 118 -6.45 3.62 10.91
C ASP A 118 -5.90 3.63 9.48
N THR A 119 -4.94 2.74 9.19
CA THR A 119 -4.33 2.66 7.86
C THR A 119 -5.31 2.11 6.83
N LEU A 120 -6.10 1.09 7.18
CA LEU A 120 -7.15 0.56 6.33
C LEU A 120 -8.22 1.62 6.02
N GLU A 121 -8.68 2.35 7.02
CA GLU A 121 -9.66 3.43 6.84
C GLU A 121 -9.15 4.48 5.86
N THR A 122 -7.90 4.91 6.02
CA THR A 122 -7.28 5.88 5.12
C THR A 122 -7.23 5.36 3.68
N GLY A 123 -6.78 4.13 3.48
CA GLY A 123 -6.72 3.50 2.16
C GLY A 123 -8.08 3.31 1.52
N LEU A 124 -9.08 2.86 2.29
CA LEU A 124 -10.46 2.70 1.82
C LEU A 124 -11.08 4.03 1.41
N ARG A 125 -10.87 5.08 2.20
CA ARG A 125 -11.35 6.42 1.89
C ARG A 125 -10.78 6.94 0.57
N LEU A 126 -9.47 6.79 0.35
CA LEU A 126 -8.82 7.19 -0.90
C LEU A 126 -9.37 6.44 -2.11
N THR A 127 -9.59 5.14 -1.96
CA THR A 127 -10.16 4.31 -3.02
C THR A 127 -11.62 4.71 -3.30
N HIS A 128 -12.40 4.91 -2.26
CA HIS A 128 -13.80 5.36 -2.41
C HIS A 128 -13.92 6.72 -3.07
N GLN A 129 -12.99 7.65 -2.78
CA GLN A 129 -12.94 8.98 -3.37
C GLN A 129 -12.35 8.99 -4.80
N GLY A 130 -11.85 7.86 -5.29
CA GLY A 130 -11.29 7.73 -6.63
C GLY A 130 -9.83 8.20 -6.77
N PHE A 131 -9.12 8.50 -5.68
CA PHE A 131 -7.70 8.83 -5.72
C PHE A 131 -6.82 7.62 -6.01
N THR A 132 -7.26 6.45 -5.58
CA THR A 132 -6.67 5.16 -5.94
C THR A 132 -7.74 4.22 -6.48
N ASP A 133 -7.33 3.22 -7.25
CA ASP A 133 -8.24 2.25 -7.89
C ASP A 133 -8.52 1.06 -6.98
N ALA A 134 -7.57 0.73 -6.11
CA ALA A 134 -7.66 -0.40 -5.20
C ALA A 134 -6.85 -0.17 -3.93
N LEU A 135 -7.17 -0.93 -2.90
CA LEU A 135 -6.41 -1.05 -1.68
C LEU A 135 -5.92 -2.50 -1.54
N LEU A 136 -4.61 -2.66 -1.34
CA LEU A 136 -3.98 -3.91 -0.93
C LEU A 136 -3.45 -3.78 0.49
N PHE A 137 -3.59 -4.82 1.27
CA PHE A 137 -3.12 -4.83 2.66
C PHE A 137 -2.38 -6.14 2.98
N GLY A 138 -1.37 -6.04 3.84
CA GLY A 138 -0.69 -7.19 4.39
C GLY A 138 -1.60 -7.97 5.36
N PRO A 139 -1.16 -9.14 5.82
CA PRO A 139 -1.96 -9.98 6.72
C PRO A 139 -2.39 -9.24 7.99
N LEU A 140 -3.64 -9.42 8.37
CA LEU A 140 -4.25 -8.84 9.55
C LEU A 140 -4.26 -9.87 10.70
N ASN A 141 -4.17 -9.38 11.93
CA ASN A 141 -4.36 -10.18 13.13
C ASN A 141 -5.74 -9.91 13.70
N LYS A 142 -6.64 -10.86 13.60
CA LYS A 142 -8.02 -10.71 14.09
C LYS A 142 -8.10 -10.45 15.60
N THR A 143 -7.21 -11.06 16.37
CA THR A 143 -7.16 -10.83 17.83
C THR A 143 -6.83 -9.38 18.13
N SER A 144 -5.82 -8.80 17.46
CA SER A 144 -5.47 -7.39 17.61
C SER A 144 -6.61 -6.44 17.23
N LEU A 145 -7.34 -6.77 16.15
CA LEU A 145 -8.47 -5.95 15.69
C LEU A 145 -9.65 -5.93 16.68
N HIS A 146 -9.77 -6.94 17.51
CA HIS A 146 -10.85 -7.07 18.51
C HIS A 146 -10.44 -6.66 19.94
N MET A 147 -9.19 -6.26 20.13
CA MET A 147 -8.72 -5.74 21.42
C MET A 147 -9.09 -4.28 21.61
#